data_f532d0975e389c1a3098a5d98a65ec52
#
_entry.id   f532d0975e389c1a3098a5d98a65ec52
#
_cell.length_a   1.000
_cell.length_b   1.000
_cell.length_c   1.000
_cell.angle_alpha   90.00
_cell.angle_beta   90.00
_cell.angle_gamma   90.00
#
_symmetry.space_group_name_H-M   'P 1'
#
loop_
_entity.id
_entity.type
_entity.pdbx_description
1 polymer ?
#
loop_
_entity_poly.entity_id
_entity_poly.type
_entity_poly.pdbx_seq_one_letter_code
_entity_poly.pdbx_strand_id
1 'polypeptide(L)'
;MSHGGARVGAGRKRKPLAERLEDNTGHRPIKYIPNEYMSDIKGEDIPPPSEWLKDETKNTQRSNTASAIYESTWKWIKERRCDHLITKEQIEQYAASVARYIQCEEGISTFGLLAKHPTTNMPIASPYVSMSEKFLKRANLLWATIYQIVKENCEVPVGKSHNEDIMEQILNGKI
;
A
#
# COMPACT_ATOMS: atom_id res chain seq x y z
N MET A 1 -3.15 39.07 24.32
CA MET A 1 -2.33 38.54 23.20
C MET A 1 -2.32 37.02 23.32
N SER A 2 -2.92 36.34 22.37
CA SER A 2 -2.99 34.87 22.34
C SER A 2 -1.65 34.32 21.85
N HIS A 3 -0.88 33.67 22.73
CA HIS A 3 0.30 32.91 22.33
C HIS A 3 -0.17 31.68 21.56
N GLY A 4 0.16 31.61 20.29
CA GLY A 4 -0.15 30.47 19.43
C GLY A 4 0.53 29.20 19.98
N GLY A 5 -0.30 28.27 20.51
CA GLY A 5 0.15 26.97 20.98
C GLY A 5 0.76 26.14 19.86
N ALA A 6 1.59 25.17 20.21
CA ALA A 6 2.21 24.24 19.26
C ALA A 6 1.13 23.55 18.43
N ARG A 7 1.17 23.69 17.11
CA ARG A 7 0.25 23.00 16.19
C ARG A 7 0.72 21.56 15.99
N VAL A 8 -0.22 20.62 15.99
CA VAL A 8 0.05 19.21 15.67
C VAL A 8 0.69 19.17 14.26
N GLY A 9 1.88 18.57 14.16
CA GLY A 9 2.63 18.49 12.90
C GLY A 9 3.54 19.67 12.57
N ALA A 10 3.67 20.69 13.42
CA ALA A 10 4.50 21.88 13.19
C ALA A 10 6.01 21.67 13.41
N GLY A 11 6.44 20.48 13.82
CA GLY A 11 7.86 20.15 14.03
C GLY A 11 8.54 19.58 12.78
N ARG A 12 9.88 19.57 12.77
CA ARG A 12 10.66 18.83 11.76
C ARG A 12 10.25 17.36 11.80
N LYS A 13 9.89 16.78 10.66
CA LYS A 13 9.58 15.35 10.55
C LYS A 13 10.78 14.54 11.05
N ARG A 14 10.50 13.48 11.80
CA ARG A 14 11.55 12.58 12.27
C ARG A 14 12.25 11.93 11.08
N LYS A 15 13.55 11.80 11.16
CA LYS A 15 14.35 11.02 10.20
C LYS A 15 13.94 9.55 10.27
N PRO A 16 14.05 8.77 9.17
CA PRO A 16 13.92 7.32 9.19
C PRO A 16 14.77 6.67 10.28
N LEU A 17 14.34 5.52 10.79
CA LEU A 17 15.09 4.83 11.85
C LEU A 17 16.51 4.50 11.39
N ALA A 18 16.69 4.01 10.17
CA ALA A 18 17.99 3.70 9.61
C ALA A 18 18.97 4.90 9.68
N GLU A 19 18.57 6.08 9.19
CA GLU A 19 19.39 7.31 9.29
C GLU A 19 19.68 7.71 10.73
N ARG A 20 18.73 7.48 11.64
CA ARG A 20 18.92 7.80 13.06
C ARG A 20 19.87 6.86 13.74
N LEU A 21 19.99 5.62 13.29
CA LEU A 21 20.95 4.64 13.80
C LEU A 21 22.36 4.91 13.28
N GLU A 22 22.49 5.34 12.02
CA GLU A 22 23.78 5.80 11.47
C GLU A 22 24.32 7.02 12.22
N ASP A 23 23.42 7.98 12.54
CA ASP A 23 23.76 9.19 13.30
C ASP A 23 23.93 8.94 14.83
N ASN A 24 23.80 7.70 15.30
CA ASN A 24 23.69 7.33 16.74
C ASN A 24 25.01 7.45 17.52
N THR A 25 25.95 8.25 17.07
CA THR A 25 27.23 8.55 17.74
C THR A 25 27.12 9.65 18.79
N GLY A 26 25.93 10.18 19.02
CA GLY A 26 25.68 11.33 19.88
C GLY A 26 25.69 11.03 21.39
N HIS A 27 25.68 12.12 22.18
CA HIS A 27 25.72 12.10 23.66
C HIS A 27 24.52 11.37 24.32
N ARG A 28 23.46 11.06 23.57
CA ARG A 28 22.27 10.29 23.98
C ARG A 28 21.92 9.27 22.92
N PRO A 29 22.53 8.07 22.97
CA PRO A 29 22.23 7.01 22.00
C PRO A 29 20.75 6.61 22.07
N ILE A 30 20.18 6.30 20.91
CA ILE A 30 18.82 5.82 20.81
C ILE A 30 18.78 4.41 21.40
N LYS A 31 17.97 4.21 22.44
CA LYS A 31 17.65 2.87 22.94
C LYS A 31 16.52 2.31 22.06
N TYR A 32 16.79 1.24 21.35
CA TYR A 32 15.78 0.51 20.59
C TYR A 32 16.00 -0.99 20.77
N ILE A 33 14.96 -1.77 20.56
CA ILE A 33 15.03 -3.23 20.55
C ILE A 33 15.11 -3.62 19.07
N PRO A 34 16.20 -4.29 18.62
CA PRO A 34 16.31 -4.75 17.24
C PRO A 34 15.14 -5.66 16.87
N ASN A 35 14.62 -5.50 15.65
CA ASN A 35 13.52 -6.32 15.15
C ASN A 35 13.82 -7.82 15.13
N GLU A 36 15.10 -8.20 15.11
CA GLU A 36 15.56 -9.59 15.23
C GLU A 36 15.09 -10.27 16.51
N TYR A 37 14.98 -9.51 17.60
CA TYR A 37 14.53 -10.03 18.88
C TYR A 37 13.00 -10.02 19.04
N MET A 38 12.30 -9.30 18.18
CA MET A 38 10.83 -9.21 18.22
C MET A 38 10.15 -10.26 17.35
N SER A 39 10.84 -10.79 16.35
CA SER A 39 10.32 -11.80 15.43
C SER A 39 10.79 -13.20 15.83
N ASP A 40 10.25 -13.76 16.90
CA ASP A 40 10.26 -15.21 17.13
C ASP A 40 9.36 -15.98 16.14
N ILE A 41 8.75 -15.26 15.22
CA ILE A 41 7.99 -15.84 14.13
C ILE A 41 9.00 -16.29 13.06
N LYS A 42 9.62 -17.42 13.31
CA LYS A 42 10.16 -18.30 12.26
C LYS A 42 8.99 -18.83 11.41
N GLY A 43 8.16 -17.95 10.90
CA GLY A 43 7.05 -18.27 10.06
C GLY A 43 7.37 -17.78 8.68
N GLU A 44 7.63 -18.67 7.77
CA GLU A 44 7.37 -18.48 6.35
C GLU A 44 5.86 -18.18 6.13
N ASP A 45 5.07 -18.22 7.19
CA ASP A 45 3.62 -18.14 7.15
C ASP A 45 3.16 -16.69 7.05
N ILE A 46 2.92 -16.32 5.81
CA ILE A 46 2.06 -15.17 5.50
C ILE A 46 0.67 -15.52 6.01
N PRO A 47 0.03 -14.71 6.87
CA PRO A 47 -1.33 -14.97 7.30
C PRO A 47 -2.23 -15.18 6.07
N PRO A 48 -3.02 -16.24 6.00
CA PRO A 48 -3.85 -16.47 4.83
C PRO A 48 -4.84 -15.31 4.65
N PRO A 49 -5.08 -14.85 3.42
CA PRO A 49 -6.04 -13.80 3.15
C PRO A 49 -7.44 -14.25 3.56
N SER A 50 -8.27 -13.31 3.97
CA SER A 50 -9.66 -13.57 4.31
C SER A 50 -10.44 -14.07 3.08
N GLU A 51 -11.50 -14.87 3.29
CA GLU A 51 -12.25 -15.49 2.19
C GLU A 51 -12.84 -14.46 1.21
N TRP A 52 -13.30 -13.33 1.74
CA TRP A 52 -13.85 -12.25 0.90
C TRP A 52 -12.80 -11.63 -0.07
N LEU A 53 -11.51 -11.76 0.25
CA LEU A 53 -10.43 -11.29 -0.63
C LEU A 53 -10.15 -12.32 -1.74
N LYS A 54 -10.50 -13.58 -1.52
CA LYS A 54 -10.34 -14.69 -2.47
C LYS A 54 -11.45 -14.74 -3.51
N ASP A 55 -12.52 -13.95 -3.34
CA ASP A 55 -13.64 -13.90 -4.28
C ASP A 55 -13.15 -13.39 -5.65
N GLU A 56 -12.66 -14.34 -6.41
CA GLU A 56 -12.37 -14.21 -7.81
C GLU A 56 -13.71 -14.11 -8.54
N THR A 57 -14.01 -12.94 -9.04
CA THR A 57 -15.02 -12.84 -10.09
C THR A 57 -14.61 -13.82 -11.19
N LYS A 58 -15.47 -14.79 -11.49
CA LYS A 58 -15.23 -15.98 -12.33
C LYS A 58 -14.62 -15.71 -13.73
N ASN A 59 -14.33 -14.47 -14.06
CA ASN A 59 -13.83 -14.03 -15.36
C ASN A 59 -12.38 -13.54 -15.36
N THR A 60 -11.65 -13.55 -14.23
CA THR A 60 -10.30 -13.00 -14.20
C THR A 60 -9.29 -14.11 -13.96
N GLN A 61 -8.83 -14.75 -15.04
CA GLN A 61 -7.68 -15.67 -15.05
C GLN A 61 -6.34 -14.93 -14.89
N ARG A 62 -6.30 -13.81 -14.15
CA ARG A 62 -5.12 -12.95 -14.09
C ARG A 62 -4.51 -12.93 -12.69
N SER A 63 -3.19 -12.86 -12.67
CA SER A 63 -2.34 -12.74 -11.48
C SER A 63 -2.53 -11.46 -10.66
N ASN A 64 -3.44 -10.59 -11.07
CA ASN A 64 -3.77 -9.30 -10.43
C ASN A 64 -4.90 -9.39 -9.43
N THR A 65 -5.12 -10.57 -8.89
CA THR A 65 -6.11 -10.76 -7.83
C THR A 65 -5.68 -10.01 -6.58
N ALA A 66 -6.65 -9.61 -5.80
CA ALA A 66 -6.38 -9.00 -4.50
C ALA A 66 -5.51 -9.92 -3.62
N SER A 67 -5.62 -11.24 -3.76
CA SER A 67 -4.79 -12.21 -3.06
C SER A 67 -3.31 -12.11 -3.46
N ALA A 68 -3.00 -11.99 -4.74
CA ALA A 68 -1.63 -11.88 -5.21
C ALA A 68 -0.96 -10.57 -4.73
N ILE A 69 -1.71 -9.46 -4.76
CA ILE A 69 -1.24 -8.17 -4.24
C ILE A 69 -1.03 -8.24 -2.73
N TYR A 70 -1.93 -8.90 -2.01
CA TYR A 70 -1.82 -9.14 -0.58
C TYR A 70 -0.54 -9.91 -0.24
N GLU A 71 -0.29 -11.04 -0.89
CA GLU A 71 0.88 -11.88 -0.66
C GLU A 71 2.19 -11.14 -0.99
N SER A 72 2.25 -10.42 -2.11
CA SER A 72 3.42 -9.64 -2.50
C SER A 72 3.69 -8.50 -1.50
N THR A 73 2.65 -7.84 -0.99
CA THR A 73 2.76 -6.79 0.02
C THR A 73 3.30 -7.35 1.34
N TRP A 74 2.78 -8.50 1.78
CA TRP A 74 3.27 -9.18 2.98
C TRP A 74 4.73 -9.57 2.85
N LYS A 75 5.12 -10.14 1.70
CA LYS A 75 6.51 -10.49 1.44
C LYS A 75 7.43 -9.28 1.56
N TRP A 76 7.04 -8.15 0.96
CA TRP A 76 7.78 -6.90 1.04
C TRP A 76 7.94 -6.38 2.48
N ILE A 77 6.90 -6.50 3.31
CA ILE A 77 6.90 -6.10 4.73
C ILE A 77 7.80 -7.03 5.56
N LYS A 78 7.69 -8.36 5.33
CA LYS A 78 8.50 -9.38 6.03
C LYS A 78 9.99 -9.24 5.74
N GLU A 79 10.37 -8.98 4.50
CA GLU A 79 11.77 -8.73 4.13
C GLU A 79 12.39 -7.59 4.93
N ARG A 80 11.54 -6.68 5.44
CA ARG A 80 11.93 -5.54 6.27
C ARG A 80 11.68 -5.75 7.76
N ARG A 81 11.25 -6.95 8.15
CA ARG A 81 10.99 -7.34 9.55
C ARG A 81 10.00 -6.40 10.27
N CYS A 82 9.01 -5.90 9.55
CA CYS A 82 8.00 -4.96 10.06
C CYS A 82 6.58 -5.56 10.09
N ASP A 83 6.46 -6.87 9.90
CA ASP A 83 5.19 -7.61 9.84
C ASP A 83 4.36 -7.52 11.13
N HIS A 84 5.01 -7.45 12.27
CA HIS A 84 4.36 -7.29 13.59
C HIS A 84 3.75 -5.89 13.83
N LEU A 85 4.05 -4.90 12.99
CA LEU A 85 3.60 -3.50 13.15
C LEU A 85 2.38 -3.18 12.29
N ILE A 86 2.01 -4.04 11.35
CA ILE A 86 0.97 -3.78 10.38
C ILE A 86 -0.09 -4.85 10.50
N THR A 87 -1.35 -4.41 10.58
CA THR A 87 -2.46 -5.34 10.73
C THR A 87 -2.83 -5.99 9.38
N LYS A 88 -3.32 -7.22 9.46
CA LYS A 88 -3.80 -7.97 8.30
C LYS A 88 -4.84 -7.18 7.50
N GLU A 89 -5.79 -6.55 8.21
CA GLU A 89 -6.89 -5.81 7.61
C GLU A 89 -6.41 -4.59 6.81
N GLN A 90 -5.34 -3.92 7.24
CA GLN A 90 -4.77 -2.80 6.49
C GLN A 90 -4.23 -3.26 5.13
N ILE A 91 -3.55 -4.40 5.10
CA ILE A 91 -3.00 -4.96 3.87
C ILE A 91 -4.11 -5.49 2.96
N GLU A 92 -5.14 -6.14 3.52
CA GLU A 92 -6.31 -6.58 2.77
C GLU A 92 -7.07 -5.41 2.11
N GLN A 93 -7.26 -4.31 2.84
CA GLN A 93 -7.89 -3.11 2.29
C GLN A 93 -7.07 -2.47 1.18
N TYR A 94 -5.75 -2.44 1.34
CA TYR A 94 -4.83 -1.98 0.30
C TYR A 94 -4.94 -2.86 -0.94
N ALA A 95 -4.78 -4.16 -0.79
CA ALA A 95 -4.83 -5.13 -1.88
C ALA A 95 -6.16 -5.08 -2.65
N ALA A 96 -7.28 -5.03 -1.93
CA ALA A 96 -8.60 -4.88 -2.55
C ALA A 96 -8.75 -3.56 -3.30
N SER A 97 -8.19 -2.46 -2.78
CA SER A 97 -8.27 -1.15 -3.44
C SER A 97 -7.47 -1.14 -4.75
N VAL A 98 -6.26 -1.72 -4.75
CA VAL A 98 -5.43 -1.85 -5.96
C VAL A 98 -6.07 -2.77 -6.99
N ALA A 99 -6.57 -3.93 -6.58
CA ALA A 99 -7.22 -4.87 -7.50
C ALA A 99 -8.45 -4.24 -8.19
N ARG A 100 -9.27 -3.50 -7.44
CA ARG A 100 -10.43 -2.79 -8.00
C ARG A 100 -10.04 -1.63 -8.92
N TYR A 101 -8.95 -0.93 -8.61
CA TYR A 101 -8.37 0.06 -9.51
C TYR A 101 -8.03 -0.57 -10.85
N ILE A 102 -7.30 -1.69 -10.85
CA ILE A 102 -6.92 -2.42 -12.07
C ILE A 102 -8.16 -2.86 -12.86
N GLN A 103 -9.17 -3.41 -12.19
CA GLN A 103 -10.43 -3.79 -12.84
C GLN A 103 -11.14 -2.60 -13.50
N CYS A 104 -11.11 -1.42 -12.88
CA CYS A 104 -11.68 -0.22 -13.47
C CYS A 104 -10.90 0.23 -14.72
N GLU A 105 -9.55 0.18 -14.68
CA GLU A 105 -8.71 0.51 -15.84
C GLU A 105 -8.92 -0.48 -17.00
N GLU A 106 -9.09 -1.75 -16.71
CA GLU A 106 -9.47 -2.76 -17.70
C GLU A 106 -10.85 -2.47 -18.30
N GLY A 107 -11.81 -2.07 -17.47
CA GLY A 107 -13.12 -1.63 -17.92
C GLY A 107 -13.05 -0.41 -18.83
N ILE A 108 -12.23 0.58 -18.48
CA ILE A 108 -11.99 1.76 -19.33
C ILE A 108 -11.34 1.36 -20.65
N SER A 109 -10.35 0.46 -20.61
CA SER A 109 -9.67 -0.04 -21.81
C SER A 109 -10.62 -0.80 -22.75
N THR A 110 -11.60 -1.52 -22.18
CA THR A 110 -12.57 -2.32 -22.94
C THR A 110 -13.74 -1.48 -23.47
N PHE A 111 -14.29 -0.61 -22.63
CA PHE A 111 -15.53 0.13 -22.94
C PHE A 111 -15.29 1.60 -23.33
N GLY A 112 -14.08 2.10 -23.12
CA GLY A 112 -13.72 3.48 -23.40
C GLY A 112 -14.02 4.46 -22.26
N LEU A 113 -13.52 5.68 -22.42
CA LEU A 113 -13.68 6.78 -21.45
C LEU A 113 -15.09 7.38 -21.47
N LEU A 114 -15.81 7.21 -22.59
CA LEU A 114 -17.15 7.74 -22.79
C LEU A 114 -18.17 6.61 -22.85
N ALA A 115 -19.26 6.80 -22.13
CA ALA A 115 -20.44 5.95 -22.18
C ALA A 115 -21.61 6.73 -22.80
N LYS A 116 -22.66 6.04 -23.25
CA LYS A 116 -23.89 6.66 -23.69
C LYS A 116 -24.88 6.74 -22.54
N HIS A 117 -25.47 7.91 -22.34
CA HIS A 117 -26.55 8.06 -21.37
C HIS A 117 -27.76 7.20 -21.79
N PRO A 118 -28.33 6.38 -20.89
CA PRO A 118 -29.34 5.38 -21.24
C PRO A 118 -30.63 5.99 -21.81
N THR A 119 -30.96 7.24 -21.45
CA THR A 119 -32.19 7.90 -21.88
C THR A 119 -31.98 8.90 -23.04
N THR A 120 -30.89 9.68 -22.98
CA THR A 120 -30.65 10.77 -23.92
C THR A 120 -29.69 10.42 -25.05
N ASN A 121 -29.02 9.29 -25.01
CA ASN A 121 -27.95 8.85 -25.90
C ASN A 121 -26.76 9.84 -26.01
N MET A 122 -26.74 10.88 -25.18
CA MET A 122 -25.63 11.83 -25.13
C MET A 122 -24.39 11.19 -24.56
N PRO A 123 -23.18 11.55 -25.02
CA PRO A 123 -21.96 11.05 -24.45
C PRO A 123 -21.79 11.56 -22.99
N ILE A 124 -21.48 10.65 -22.08
CA ILE A 124 -21.18 10.94 -20.69
C ILE A 124 -19.86 10.28 -20.31
N ALA A 125 -19.21 10.76 -19.27
CA ALA A 125 -18.03 10.08 -18.74
C ALA A 125 -18.39 8.67 -18.26
N SER A 126 -17.54 7.70 -18.58
CA SER A 126 -17.71 6.33 -18.10
C SER A 126 -17.70 6.30 -16.57
N PRO A 127 -18.62 5.56 -15.91
CA PRO A 127 -18.60 5.39 -14.45
C PRO A 127 -17.28 4.84 -13.94
N TYR A 128 -16.60 4.02 -14.73
CA TYR A 128 -15.31 3.44 -14.38
C TYR A 128 -14.23 4.49 -14.09
N VAL A 129 -14.25 5.64 -14.78
CA VAL A 129 -13.28 6.73 -14.58
C VAL A 129 -13.33 7.26 -13.13
N SER A 130 -14.54 7.58 -12.66
CA SER A 130 -14.70 8.10 -11.30
C SER A 130 -14.44 7.05 -10.23
N MET A 131 -14.70 5.79 -10.53
CA MET A 131 -14.42 4.66 -9.63
C MET A 131 -12.92 4.40 -9.55
N SER A 132 -12.22 4.38 -10.67
CA SER A 132 -10.77 4.23 -10.77
C SER A 132 -10.04 5.26 -9.90
N GLU A 133 -10.37 6.54 -10.06
CA GLU A 133 -9.79 7.61 -9.25
C GLU A 133 -10.00 7.42 -7.73
N LYS A 134 -11.20 6.99 -7.32
CA LYS A 134 -11.51 6.74 -5.90
C LYS A 134 -10.69 5.60 -5.33
N PHE A 135 -10.59 4.49 -6.06
CA PHE A 135 -9.80 3.35 -5.63
C PHE A 135 -8.32 3.65 -5.60
N LEU A 136 -7.80 4.36 -6.60
CA LEU A 136 -6.40 4.80 -6.63
C LEU A 136 -6.07 5.72 -5.44
N LYS A 137 -6.91 6.71 -5.15
CA LYS A 137 -6.73 7.60 -4.00
C LYS A 137 -6.72 6.82 -2.68
N ARG A 138 -7.63 5.85 -2.53
CA ARG A 138 -7.70 5.00 -1.33
C ARG A 138 -6.46 4.11 -1.22
N ALA A 139 -6.04 3.49 -2.29
CA ALA A 139 -4.83 2.66 -2.32
C ALA A 139 -3.59 3.47 -1.93
N ASN A 140 -3.41 4.66 -2.50
CA ASN A 140 -2.28 5.53 -2.20
C ASN A 140 -2.28 6.00 -0.73
N LEU A 141 -3.45 6.29 -0.16
CA LEU A 141 -3.57 6.68 1.25
C LEU A 141 -3.18 5.52 2.19
N LEU A 142 -3.70 4.32 1.92
CA LEU A 142 -3.38 3.12 2.70
C LEU A 142 -1.89 2.76 2.58
N TRP A 143 -1.36 2.82 1.35
CA TRP A 143 0.06 2.60 1.11
C TRP A 143 0.94 3.62 1.83
N ALA A 144 0.60 4.91 1.78
CA ALA A 144 1.35 5.93 2.50
C ALA A 144 1.42 5.66 4.00
N THR A 145 0.33 5.14 4.59
CA THR A 145 0.29 4.76 6.00
C THR A 145 1.20 3.56 6.27
N ILE A 146 1.10 2.50 5.48
CA ILE A 146 1.95 1.30 5.59
C ILE A 146 3.42 1.68 5.42
N TYR A 147 3.73 2.44 4.36
CA TYR A 147 5.09 2.87 4.06
C TYR A 147 5.68 3.74 5.17
N GLN A 148 4.89 4.63 5.76
CA GLN A 148 5.34 5.47 6.87
C GLN A 148 5.70 4.63 8.10
N ILE A 149 4.89 3.62 8.45
CA ILE A 149 5.18 2.70 9.56
C ILE A 149 6.50 1.96 9.29
N VAL A 150 6.67 1.40 8.09
CA VAL A 150 7.89 0.67 7.73
C VAL A 150 9.09 1.62 7.75
N LYS A 151 8.97 2.81 7.17
CA LYS A 151 10.04 3.80 7.10
C LYS A 151 10.51 4.26 8.49
N GLU A 152 9.60 4.40 9.44
CA GLU A 152 9.92 4.83 10.80
C GLU A 152 10.55 3.73 11.65
N ASN A 153 10.33 2.47 11.32
CA ASN A 153 10.71 1.32 12.16
C ASN A 153 11.71 0.37 11.48
N CYS A 154 11.95 0.50 10.18
CA CYS A 154 12.93 -0.33 9.49
C CYS A 154 14.36 0.11 9.84
N GLU A 155 15.19 -0.85 10.21
CA GLU A 155 16.60 -0.63 10.59
C GLU A 155 17.50 -0.44 9.36
N VAL A 156 17.06 -0.97 8.22
CA VAL A 156 17.76 -0.88 6.94
C VAL A 156 17.09 0.18 6.06
N PRO A 157 17.84 0.95 5.24
CA PRO A 157 17.23 1.88 4.32
C PRO A 157 16.16 1.19 3.47
N VAL A 158 14.96 1.73 3.46
CA VAL A 158 13.85 1.21 2.66
C VAL A 158 14.19 1.47 1.20
N GLY A 159 14.55 0.42 0.45
CA GLY A 159 14.83 0.50 -0.97
C GLY A 159 13.64 1.03 -1.79
N LYS A 160 13.54 0.62 -3.06
CA LYS A 160 12.39 0.97 -3.91
C LYS A 160 11.07 0.66 -3.20
N SER A 161 10.10 1.55 -3.35
CA SER A 161 8.76 1.37 -2.81
C SER A 161 8.07 0.20 -3.52
N HIS A 162 7.42 -0.66 -2.77
CA HIS A 162 6.62 -1.76 -3.34
C HIS A 162 5.56 -1.27 -4.35
N ASN A 163 5.01 -0.09 -4.12
CA ASN A 163 4.06 0.52 -5.06
C ASN A 163 4.71 0.89 -6.40
N GLU A 164 5.99 1.29 -6.40
CA GLU A 164 6.75 1.53 -7.63
C GLU A 164 6.97 0.21 -8.38
N ASP A 165 7.28 -0.87 -7.68
CA ASP A 165 7.47 -2.19 -8.27
C ASP A 165 6.16 -2.73 -8.87
N ILE A 166 5.03 -2.58 -8.19
CA ILE A 166 3.70 -2.96 -8.72
C ILE A 166 3.35 -2.11 -9.93
N MET A 167 3.53 -0.79 -9.86
CA MET A 167 3.23 0.10 -10.99
C MET A 167 4.13 -0.19 -12.19
N GLU A 168 5.41 -0.49 -11.96
CA GLU A 168 6.33 -0.91 -13.03
C GLU A 168 5.91 -2.25 -13.65
N GLN A 169 5.44 -3.20 -12.85
CA GLN A 169 4.93 -4.48 -13.33
C GLN A 169 3.67 -4.31 -14.18
N ILE A 170 2.75 -3.43 -13.75
CA ILE A 170 1.53 -3.09 -14.51
C ILE A 170 1.90 -2.47 -15.86
N LEU A 171 2.80 -1.48 -15.87
CA LEU A 171 3.26 -0.81 -17.09
C LEU A 171 3.96 -1.77 -18.06
N ASN A 172 4.69 -2.75 -17.54
CA ASN A 172 5.40 -3.74 -18.33
C ASN A 172 4.53 -4.93 -18.76
N GLY A 173 3.25 -4.95 -18.43
CA GLY A 173 2.32 -6.03 -18.77
C GLY A 173 2.69 -7.39 -18.16
N LYS A 174 3.45 -7.40 -17.06
CA LYS A 174 3.90 -8.61 -16.36
C LYS A 174 2.92 -9.07 -15.29
N ILE A 175 1.88 -8.29 -15.09
CA ILE A 175 0.80 -8.61 -14.18
C ILE A 175 -0.51 -8.61 -14.95
#